data_cd4779b0ef3ce464ac5aacab77ec6080
#
_entry.id   cd4779b0ef3ce464ac5aacab77ec6080
#
_cell.length_a   1.000
_cell.length_b   1.000
_cell.length_c   1.000
_cell.angle_alpha   90.00
_cell.angle_beta   90.00
_cell.angle_gamma   90.00
#
_symmetry.space_group_name_H-M   'P 1'
#
loop_
_entity.id
_entity.type
_entity.pdbx_description
1 polymer ?
#
loop_
_entity_poly.entity_id
_entity_poly.type
_entity_poly.pdbx_seq_one_letter_code
_entity_poly.pdbx_strand_id
1 'polypeptide(L)'
;GVYSLLAEIGQSAGRIAEIVKALKAYSYLDQAPAQAVDVHEGLDNTLLVLAHKLKSGISVRKEYAPQLPDIQANGSELNQVWTNIIGNAADALEGRGEITIRTHQDGRWVMIKIEDDGPGIPTEIQPRIFESFFTTKSSGLGIGLGLNISHNIIVEKHQGSISVVSEPGKTCFEVRLPFTPR
;
A
#
# COMPACT_ATOMS: atom_id res chain seq x y z
N GLY A 1 -4.28 -9.21 36.60
CA GLY A 1 -4.67 -8.05 37.42
C GLY A 1 -5.28 -6.93 36.60
N VAL A 2 -5.76 -5.86 37.27
CA VAL A 2 -6.45 -4.72 36.64
C VAL A 2 -5.67 -4.10 35.47
N TYR A 3 -4.35 -4.01 35.59
CA TYR A 3 -3.48 -3.46 34.51
C TYR A 3 -3.46 -4.33 33.23
N SER A 4 -3.56 -5.64 33.38
CA SER A 4 -3.66 -6.57 32.24
C SER A 4 -4.99 -6.39 31.49
N LEU A 5 -6.09 -6.23 32.24
CA LEU A 5 -7.42 -5.99 31.70
C LEU A 5 -7.50 -4.63 30.97
N LEU A 6 -6.90 -3.59 31.54
CA LEU A 6 -6.83 -2.26 30.90
C LEU A 6 -6.01 -2.28 29.61
N ALA A 7 -4.92 -3.05 29.56
CA ALA A 7 -4.13 -3.23 28.35
C ALA A 7 -4.92 -3.98 27.25
N GLU A 8 -5.65 -5.04 27.62
CA GLU A 8 -6.50 -5.80 26.68
C GLU A 8 -7.67 -4.95 26.13
N ILE A 9 -8.30 -4.13 26.98
CA ILE A 9 -9.36 -3.21 26.57
C ILE A 9 -8.79 -2.14 25.62
N GLY A 10 -7.62 -1.56 25.91
CA GLY A 10 -6.95 -0.59 25.04
C GLY A 10 -6.60 -1.18 23.69
N GLN A 11 -6.10 -2.42 23.66
CA GLN A 11 -5.77 -3.13 22.43
C GLN A 11 -7.02 -3.47 21.61
N SER A 12 -8.10 -3.86 22.25
CA SER A 12 -9.39 -4.14 21.61
C SER A 12 -10.05 -2.88 21.05
N ALA A 13 -9.99 -1.76 21.77
CA ALA A 13 -10.48 -0.46 21.32
C ALA A 13 -9.67 0.05 20.12
N GLY A 14 -8.35 -0.13 20.10
CA GLY A 14 -7.49 0.18 18.95
C GLY A 14 -7.88 -0.63 17.71
N ARG A 15 -8.15 -1.94 17.87
CA ARG A 15 -8.64 -2.79 16.77
C ARG A 15 -9.97 -2.33 16.21
N ILE A 16 -10.93 -1.98 17.08
CA ILE A 16 -12.24 -1.49 16.65
C ILE A 16 -12.09 -0.16 15.88
N ALA A 17 -11.24 0.74 16.36
CA ALA A 17 -10.97 2.00 15.68
C ALA A 17 -10.36 1.80 14.28
N GLU A 18 -9.43 0.86 14.13
CA GLU A 18 -8.85 0.52 12.83
C GLU A 18 -9.85 -0.17 11.90
N ILE A 19 -10.68 -1.08 12.41
CA ILE A 19 -11.77 -1.70 11.63
C ILE A 19 -12.77 -0.63 11.17
N VAL A 20 -13.16 0.29 12.05
CA VAL A 20 -14.07 1.40 11.71
C VAL A 20 -13.42 2.32 10.67
N LYS A 21 -12.12 2.60 10.77
CA LYS A 21 -11.36 3.37 9.79
C LYS A 21 -11.30 2.67 8.43
N ALA A 22 -11.06 1.35 8.41
CA ALA A 22 -11.05 0.53 7.21
C ALA A 22 -12.45 0.46 6.57
N LEU A 23 -13.52 0.28 7.37
CA LEU A 23 -14.90 0.29 6.91
C LEU A 23 -15.34 1.67 6.40
N LYS A 24 -14.92 2.75 7.05
CA LYS A 24 -15.14 4.12 6.55
C LYS A 24 -14.42 4.33 5.22
N ALA A 25 -13.15 3.93 5.11
CA ALA A 25 -12.42 3.98 3.84
C ALA A 25 -13.19 3.21 2.75
N TYR A 26 -13.68 2.02 3.06
CA TYR A 26 -14.48 1.21 2.13
C TYR A 26 -15.81 1.88 1.75
N SER A 27 -16.47 2.57 2.68
CA SER A 27 -17.76 3.25 2.47
C SER A 27 -17.64 4.62 1.79
N TYR A 28 -16.54 5.35 1.99
CA TYR A 28 -16.30 6.65 1.34
C TYR A 28 -15.70 6.52 -0.06
N LEU A 29 -15.24 5.33 -0.47
CA LEU A 29 -14.62 5.07 -1.76
C LEU A 29 -15.59 5.26 -2.95
N ASP A 30 -16.88 5.38 -2.72
CA ASP A 30 -17.89 5.41 -3.79
C ASP A 30 -18.27 6.82 -4.30
N GLN A 31 -17.69 7.92 -3.76
CA GLN A 31 -18.28 9.26 -3.98
C GLN A 31 -17.41 10.29 -4.68
N ALA A 32 -16.12 10.06 -4.87
CA ALA A 32 -15.30 11.03 -5.60
C ALA A 32 -15.22 10.67 -7.09
N PRO A 33 -15.56 11.61 -8.00
CA PRO A 33 -15.45 11.36 -9.44
C PRO A 33 -13.98 11.16 -9.83
N ALA A 34 -13.75 10.35 -10.87
CA ALA A 34 -12.44 10.24 -11.49
C ALA A 34 -12.01 11.61 -12.04
N GLN A 35 -10.78 11.98 -11.81
CA GLN A 35 -10.17 13.22 -12.27
C GLN A 35 -8.76 12.96 -12.80
N ALA A 36 -8.15 13.93 -13.46
CA ALA A 36 -6.76 13.85 -13.84
C ALA A 36 -5.87 13.83 -12.57
N VAL A 37 -5.06 12.79 -12.43
CA VAL A 37 -4.20 12.56 -11.27
C VAL A 37 -2.77 12.37 -11.72
N ASP A 38 -1.87 13.17 -11.16
CA ASP A 38 -0.43 12.94 -11.23
C ASP A 38 -0.04 11.85 -10.22
N VAL A 39 0.40 10.70 -10.74
CA VAL A 39 0.81 9.56 -9.91
C VAL A 39 2.03 9.90 -9.05
N HIS A 40 2.96 10.71 -9.55
CA HIS A 40 4.16 11.10 -8.79
C HIS A 40 3.80 11.99 -7.61
N GLU A 41 2.88 12.93 -7.78
CA GLU A 41 2.38 13.77 -6.68
C GLU A 41 1.75 12.91 -5.59
N GLY A 42 0.92 11.92 -5.95
CA GLY A 42 0.31 10.99 -5.00
C GLY A 42 1.32 10.16 -4.23
N LEU A 43 2.34 9.63 -4.89
CA LEU A 43 3.43 8.89 -4.27
C LEU A 43 4.24 9.78 -3.32
N ASP A 44 4.59 10.99 -3.74
CA ASP A 44 5.37 11.94 -2.94
C ASP A 44 4.62 12.41 -1.70
N ASN A 45 3.33 12.70 -1.82
CA ASN A 45 2.46 13.03 -0.69
C ASN A 45 2.37 11.87 0.30
N THR A 46 2.29 10.63 -0.20
CA THR A 46 2.29 9.44 0.66
C THR A 46 3.61 9.28 1.41
N LEU A 47 4.75 9.50 0.76
CA LEU A 47 6.06 9.46 1.42
C LEU A 47 6.19 10.51 2.52
N LEU A 48 5.63 11.71 2.34
CA LEU A 48 5.58 12.74 3.38
C LEU A 48 4.74 12.29 4.58
N VAL A 49 3.57 11.70 4.36
CA VAL A 49 2.71 11.18 5.43
C VAL A 49 3.41 10.06 6.21
N LEU A 50 4.13 9.18 5.52
CA LEU A 50 4.86 8.07 6.10
C LEU A 50 6.27 8.43 6.61
N ALA A 51 6.67 9.70 6.54
CA ALA A 51 8.01 10.16 6.92
C ALA A 51 8.42 9.71 8.34
N HIS A 52 7.46 9.62 9.27
CA HIS A 52 7.72 9.16 10.63
C HIS A 52 8.18 7.68 10.69
N LYS A 53 7.68 6.82 9.77
CA LYS A 53 8.10 5.42 9.65
C LYS A 53 9.45 5.28 8.91
N LEU A 54 9.73 6.20 7.98
CA LEU A 54 10.90 6.14 7.11
C LEU A 54 12.15 6.76 7.74
N LYS A 55 11.99 7.68 8.69
CA LYS A 55 13.10 8.44 9.32
C LYS A 55 14.13 7.61 10.08
N SER A 56 13.83 6.37 10.42
CA SER A 56 14.66 5.54 11.30
C SER A 56 15.71 4.69 10.59
N GLY A 57 16.22 5.13 9.43
CA GLY A 57 17.28 4.42 8.71
C GLY A 57 16.82 3.74 7.43
N ILE A 58 15.59 4.02 6.96
CA ILE A 58 15.10 3.59 5.65
C ILE A 58 15.40 4.69 4.64
N SER A 59 16.15 4.36 3.57
CA SER A 59 16.33 5.24 2.42
C SER A 59 15.22 5.02 1.39
N VAL A 60 14.83 6.09 0.70
CA VAL A 60 13.86 6.01 -0.39
C VAL A 60 14.52 6.51 -1.67
N ARG A 61 14.59 5.66 -2.69
CA ARG A 61 15.08 5.97 -4.02
C ARG A 61 13.92 6.08 -5.00
N LYS A 62 13.84 7.22 -5.70
CA LYS A 62 12.81 7.48 -6.71
C LYS A 62 13.44 7.42 -8.10
N GLU A 63 12.91 6.55 -8.94
CA GLU A 63 13.29 6.37 -10.35
C GLU A 63 12.03 6.61 -11.20
N TYR A 64 11.58 7.86 -11.20
CA TYR A 64 10.36 8.28 -11.88
C TYR A 64 10.61 8.53 -13.36
N ALA A 65 9.67 8.09 -14.20
CA ALA A 65 9.67 8.48 -15.62
C ALA A 65 9.57 10.00 -15.74
N PRO A 66 10.42 10.67 -16.54
CA PRO A 66 10.48 12.13 -16.60
C PRO A 66 9.21 12.78 -17.18
N GLN A 67 8.42 12.04 -17.93
CA GLN A 67 7.19 12.51 -18.59
C GLN A 67 6.12 11.42 -18.49
N LEU A 68 5.54 11.26 -17.31
CA LEU A 68 4.42 10.36 -17.11
C LEU A 68 3.12 11.16 -17.24
N PRO A 69 2.22 10.81 -18.18
CA PRO A 69 0.94 11.51 -18.28
C PRO A 69 0.06 11.25 -17.07
N ASP A 70 -0.80 12.23 -16.76
CA ASP A 70 -1.87 12.06 -15.77
C ASP A 70 -2.80 10.91 -16.16
N ILE A 71 -3.34 10.24 -15.15
CA ILE A 71 -4.35 9.19 -15.32
C ILE A 71 -5.72 9.67 -14.84
N GLN A 72 -6.79 9.12 -15.40
CA GLN A 72 -8.14 9.34 -14.89
C GLN A 72 -8.41 8.39 -13.74
N ALA A 73 -8.40 8.90 -12.52
CA ALA A 73 -8.48 8.09 -11.31
C ALA A 73 -9.07 8.85 -10.11
N ASN A 74 -9.35 8.12 -9.05
CA ASN A 74 -9.59 8.70 -7.73
C ASN A 74 -8.26 8.79 -6.96
N GLY A 75 -7.72 9.98 -6.83
CA GLY A 75 -6.41 10.20 -6.18
C GLY A 75 -6.38 9.76 -4.71
N SER A 76 -7.48 9.91 -3.97
CA SER A 76 -7.55 9.47 -2.57
C SER A 76 -7.47 7.95 -2.44
N GLU A 77 -8.12 7.22 -3.36
CA GLU A 77 -8.06 5.76 -3.40
C GLU A 77 -6.65 5.28 -3.75
N LEU A 78 -6.01 5.91 -4.74
CA LEU A 78 -4.63 5.58 -5.08
C LEU A 78 -3.66 5.89 -3.93
N ASN A 79 -3.83 7.00 -3.24
CA ASN A 79 -3.01 7.33 -2.07
C ASN A 79 -3.17 6.29 -0.95
N GLN A 80 -4.35 5.69 -0.80
CA GLN A 80 -4.54 4.56 0.12
C GLN A 80 -3.75 3.33 -0.32
N VAL A 81 -3.71 3.02 -1.62
CA VAL A 81 -2.90 1.92 -2.16
C VAL A 81 -1.42 2.15 -1.87
N TRP A 82 -0.92 3.35 -2.17
CA TRP A 82 0.49 3.70 -1.90
C TRP A 82 0.82 3.63 -0.41
N THR A 83 -0.06 4.12 0.45
CA THR A 83 0.10 4.04 1.91
C THR A 83 0.18 2.59 2.39
N ASN A 84 -0.65 1.70 1.87
CA ASN A 84 -0.65 0.29 2.25
C ASN A 84 0.65 -0.41 1.79
N ILE A 85 1.06 -0.21 0.54
CA ILE A 85 2.25 -0.89 -0.01
C ILE A 85 3.53 -0.35 0.63
N ILE A 86 3.72 0.98 0.63
CA ILE A 86 4.93 1.62 1.20
C ILE A 86 4.99 1.40 2.71
N GLY A 87 3.83 1.44 3.39
CA GLY A 87 3.75 1.14 4.82
C GLY A 87 4.14 -0.29 5.15
N ASN A 88 3.73 -1.26 4.34
CA ASN A 88 4.14 -2.66 4.50
C ASN A 88 5.64 -2.86 4.25
N ALA A 89 6.21 -2.21 3.23
CA ALA A 89 7.65 -2.22 2.96
C ALA A 89 8.42 -1.65 4.16
N ALA A 90 8.01 -0.49 4.69
CA ALA A 90 8.64 0.12 5.86
C ALA A 90 8.57 -0.77 7.11
N ASP A 91 7.43 -1.45 7.32
CA ASP A 91 7.26 -2.39 8.45
C ASP A 91 8.19 -3.62 8.28
N ALA A 92 8.33 -4.15 7.05
CA ALA A 92 9.20 -5.30 6.76
C ALA A 92 10.70 -4.98 6.94
N LEU A 93 11.10 -3.74 6.70
CA LEU A 93 12.48 -3.26 6.85
C LEU A 93 12.89 -3.01 8.31
N GLU A 94 11.94 -2.96 9.24
CA GLU A 94 12.21 -2.78 10.68
C GLU A 94 13.16 -1.60 10.98
N GLY A 95 13.04 -0.51 10.20
CA GLY A 95 13.81 0.71 10.39
C GLY A 95 15.17 0.75 9.70
N ARG A 96 15.54 -0.22 8.85
CA ARG A 96 16.79 -0.23 8.10
C ARG A 96 16.67 -0.92 6.76
N GLY A 97 16.98 -0.19 5.69
CA GLY A 97 16.99 -0.72 4.33
C GLY A 97 16.65 0.35 3.29
N GLU A 98 16.32 -0.09 2.10
CA GLU A 98 15.95 0.78 0.99
C GLU A 98 14.59 0.42 0.39
N ILE A 99 13.80 1.44 0.09
CA ILE A 99 12.61 1.33 -0.74
C ILE A 99 12.89 2.04 -2.07
N THR A 100 12.75 1.34 -3.18
CA THR A 100 12.87 1.92 -4.52
C THR A 100 11.50 2.01 -5.18
N ILE A 101 11.14 3.20 -5.65
CA ILE A 101 9.89 3.44 -6.38
C ILE A 101 10.23 3.76 -7.83
N ARG A 102 9.77 2.93 -8.77
CA ARG A 102 9.95 3.11 -10.20
C ARG A 102 8.62 3.34 -10.88
N THR A 103 8.60 4.25 -11.85
CA THR A 103 7.44 4.45 -12.71
C THR A 103 7.88 4.46 -14.16
N HIS A 104 7.05 3.92 -15.05
CA HIS A 104 7.23 4.03 -16.49
C HIS A 104 5.89 3.88 -17.21
N GLN A 105 5.88 4.33 -18.47
CA GLN A 105 4.76 4.09 -19.37
C GLN A 105 4.99 2.81 -20.16
N ASP A 106 3.97 1.97 -20.25
CA ASP A 106 3.95 0.78 -21.11
C ASP A 106 2.67 0.81 -21.96
N GLY A 107 2.79 1.34 -23.17
CA GLY A 107 1.65 1.55 -24.07
C GLY A 107 0.58 2.44 -23.42
N ARG A 108 -0.60 1.87 -23.17
CA ARG A 108 -1.74 2.55 -22.51
C ARG A 108 -1.74 2.45 -20.99
N TRP A 109 -0.68 1.93 -20.41
CA TRP A 109 -0.57 1.65 -18.98
C TRP A 109 0.50 2.51 -18.33
N VAL A 110 0.22 2.93 -17.12
CA VAL A 110 1.21 3.40 -16.17
C VAL A 110 1.61 2.24 -15.29
N MET A 111 2.91 2.00 -15.21
CA MET A 111 3.50 0.96 -14.39
C MET A 111 4.16 1.59 -13.17
N ILE A 112 3.79 1.16 -11.98
CA ILE A 112 4.38 1.59 -10.72
C ILE A 112 4.96 0.36 -10.02
N LYS A 113 6.25 0.38 -9.72
CA LYS A 113 6.93 -0.66 -8.95
C LYS A 113 7.42 -0.09 -7.64
N ILE A 114 7.05 -0.73 -6.54
CA ILE A 114 7.51 -0.40 -5.19
C ILE A 114 8.26 -1.62 -4.67
N GLU A 115 9.56 -1.47 -4.52
CA GLU A 115 10.49 -2.54 -4.18
C GLU A 115 11.17 -2.24 -2.85
N ASP A 116 11.28 -3.21 -1.96
CA ASP A 116 12.07 -3.15 -0.75
C ASP A 116 13.13 -4.28 -0.71
N ASP A 117 14.24 -4.04 -0.02
CA ASP A 117 15.31 -4.98 0.21
C ASP A 117 15.16 -5.76 1.53
N GLY A 118 13.92 -5.92 2.00
CA GLY A 118 13.55 -6.61 3.22
C GLY A 118 13.68 -8.14 3.13
N PRO A 119 13.18 -8.84 4.16
CA PRO A 119 13.36 -10.30 4.29
C PRO A 119 12.62 -11.11 3.21
N GLY A 120 11.71 -10.48 2.45
CA GLY A 120 10.88 -11.16 1.49
C GLY A 120 9.60 -11.76 2.10
N ILE A 121 8.74 -12.25 1.21
CA ILE A 121 7.49 -12.94 1.55
C ILE A 121 7.64 -14.41 1.20
N PRO A 122 7.48 -15.35 2.14
CA PRO A 122 7.55 -16.77 1.86
C PRO A 122 6.62 -17.19 0.71
N THR A 123 7.12 -18.01 -0.20
CA THR A 123 6.41 -18.40 -1.43
C THR A 123 5.03 -19.01 -1.15
N GLU A 124 4.92 -19.76 -0.03
CA GLU A 124 3.70 -20.45 0.37
C GLU A 124 2.56 -19.50 0.70
N ILE A 125 2.87 -18.27 1.14
CA ILE A 125 1.85 -17.29 1.52
C ILE A 125 1.62 -16.21 0.46
N GLN A 126 2.49 -16.07 -0.54
CA GLN A 126 2.34 -15.06 -1.60
C GLN A 126 0.97 -15.12 -2.30
N PRO A 127 0.38 -16.28 -2.60
CA PRO A 127 -0.95 -16.34 -3.22
C PRO A 127 -2.07 -15.79 -2.33
N ARG A 128 -1.84 -15.72 -1.02
CA ARG A 128 -2.86 -15.36 -0.02
C ARG A 128 -2.78 -13.93 0.48
N ILE A 129 -1.73 -13.18 0.15
CA ILE A 129 -1.51 -11.84 0.73
C ILE A 129 -2.59 -10.82 0.39
N PHE A 130 -3.38 -11.06 -0.66
CA PHE A 130 -4.52 -10.23 -1.05
C PHE A 130 -5.86 -10.72 -0.47
N GLU A 131 -5.88 -11.84 0.27
CA GLU A 131 -7.08 -12.31 0.95
C GLU A 131 -7.44 -11.38 2.11
N SER A 132 -8.74 -11.19 2.33
CA SER A 132 -9.23 -10.41 3.48
C SER A 132 -8.81 -11.06 4.79
N PHE A 133 -8.34 -10.24 5.74
CA PHE A 133 -7.90 -10.64 7.08
C PHE A 133 -6.65 -11.52 7.13
N PHE A 134 -5.98 -11.73 5.99
CA PHE A 134 -4.69 -12.41 5.99
C PHE A 134 -3.58 -11.47 6.47
N THR A 135 -2.85 -11.87 7.51
CA THR A 135 -1.71 -11.12 8.06
C THR A 135 -0.71 -12.05 8.71
N THR A 136 0.57 -11.75 8.53
CA THR A 136 1.68 -12.39 9.24
C THR A 136 2.14 -11.57 10.45
N LYS A 137 1.60 -10.36 10.63
CA LYS A 137 1.92 -9.49 11.77
C LYS A 137 1.31 -10.05 13.04
N SER A 138 2.02 -9.84 14.17
CA SER A 138 1.54 -10.26 15.50
C SER A 138 0.13 -9.70 15.78
N SER A 139 -0.63 -10.44 16.58
CA SER A 139 -1.99 -10.04 16.97
C SER A 139 -2.05 -8.60 17.48
N GLY A 140 -2.78 -7.73 16.79
CA GLY A 140 -2.93 -6.31 17.14
C GLY A 140 -2.12 -5.33 16.30
N LEU A 141 -1.15 -5.78 15.50
CA LEU A 141 -0.31 -4.91 14.65
C LEU A 141 -0.77 -4.84 13.19
N GLY A 142 -1.77 -5.60 12.80
CA GLY A 142 -2.34 -5.54 11.45
C GLY A 142 -3.63 -6.36 11.36
N ILE A 143 -4.64 -5.83 10.66
CA ILE A 143 -5.95 -6.48 10.51
C ILE A 143 -5.97 -7.37 9.25
N GLY A 144 -4.96 -7.26 8.36
CA GLY A 144 -4.93 -8.00 7.11
C GLY A 144 -5.91 -7.51 6.04
N LEU A 145 -6.28 -6.22 6.07
CA LEU A 145 -7.19 -5.62 5.10
C LEU A 145 -6.49 -4.71 4.08
N GLY A 146 -5.28 -4.21 4.37
CA GLY A 146 -4.62 -3.21 3.54
C GLY A 146 -4.38 -3.67 2.10
N LEU A 147 -3.81 -4.84 1.89
CA LEU A 147 -3.54 -5.36 0.54
C LEU A 147 -4.82 -5.80 -0.17
N ASN A 148 -5.82 -6.33 0.55
CA ASN A 148 -7.13 -6.65 -0.02
C ASN A 148 -7.84 -5.37 -0.53
N ILE A 149 -7.85 -4.30 0.27
CA ILE A 149 -8.38 -2.99 -0.13
C ILE A 149 -7.62 -2.46 -1.35
N SER A 150 -6.29 -2.56 -1.36
CA SER A 150 -5.47 -2.13 -2.49
C SER A 150 -5.81 -2.90 -3.78
N HIS A 151 -5.99 -4.22 -3.67
CA HIS A 151 -6.40 -5.05 -4.80
C HIS A 151 -7.77 -4.60 -5.35
N ASN A 152 -8.76 -4.40 -4.49
CA ASN A 152 -10.10 -3.95 -4.92
C ASN A 152 -10.04 -2.56 -5.57
N ILE A 153 -9.29 -1.62 -5.02
CA ILE A 153 -9.12 -0.30 -5.62
C ILE A 153 -8.51 -0.41 -7.02
N ILE A 154 -7.42 -1.15 -7.16
CA ILE A 154 -6.69 -1.23 -8.44
C ILE A 154 -7.50 -2.03 -9.47
N VAL A 155 -8.01 -3.20 -9.11
CA VAL A 155 -8.63 -4.13 -10.05
C VAL A 155 -10.09 -3.77 -10.34
N GLU A 156 -10.90 -3.64 -9.29
CA GLU A 156 -12.34 -3.47 -9.47
C GLU A 156 -12.72 -2.03 -9.85
N LYS A 157 -12.04 -1.03 -9.26
CA LYS A 157 -12.42 0.37 -9.47
C LYS A 157 -11.63 1.05 -10.58
N HIS A 158 -10.36 0.71 -10.75
CA HIS A 158 -9.48 1.36 -11.74
C HIS A 158 -9.15 0.47 -12.94
N GLN A 159 -9.68 -0.76 -13.00
CA GLN A 159 -9.47 -1.71 -14.11
C GLN A 159 -7.98 -1.96 -14.40
N GLY A 160 -7.17 -1.90 -13.36
CA GLY A 160 -5.75 -2.17 -13.38
C GLY A 160 -5.41 -3.59 -12.95
N SER A 161 -4.15 -3.79 -12.61
CA SER A 161 -3.68 -5.02 -11.96
C SER A 161 -2.65 -4.73 -10.88
N ILE A 162 -2.61 -5.58 -9.88
CA ILE A 162 -1.59 -5.55 -8.82
C ILE A 162 -1.03 -6.96 -8.64
N SER A 163 0.28 -7.05 -8.57
CA SER A 163 1.00 -8.31 -8.38
C SER A 163 2.20 -8.13 -7.47
N VAL A 164 2.75 -9.24 -6.98
CA VAL A 164 3.95 -9.26 -6.15
C VAL A 164 4.93 -10.31 -6.68
N VAL A 165 6.20 -9.96 -6.65
CA VAL A 165 7.31 -10.91 -6.81
C VAL A 165 8.20 -10.72 -5.60
N SER A 166 8.45 -11.80 -4.86
CA SER A 166 9.22 -11.71 -3.64
C SER A 166 10.14 -12.93 -3.45
N GLU A 167 11.34 -12.64 -2.98
CA GLU A 167 12.36 -13.59 -2.59
C GLU A 167 13.14 -12.99 -1.40
N PRO A 168 13.92 -13.76 -0.65
CA PRO A 168 14.73 -13.22 0.43
C PRO A 168 15.64 -12.08 -0.05
N GLY A 169 15.54 -10.92 0.61
CA GLY A 169 16.26 -9.71 0.24
C GLY A 169 15.59 -8.83 -0.81
N LYS A 170 14.37 -9.20 -1.24
CA LYS A 170 13.64 -8.41 -2.24
C LYS A 170 12.14 -8.69 -2.24
N THR A 171 11.34 -7.66 -2.10
CA THR A 171 9.89 -7.71 -2.39
C THR A 171 9.54 -6.59 -3.34
N CYS A 172 8.90 -6.89 -4.45
CA CYS A 172 8.46 -5.92 -5.44
C CYS A 172 6.97 -6.06 -5.69
N PHE A 173 6.21 -5.03 -5.35
CA PHE A 173 4.83 -4.86 -5.79
C PHE A 173 4.81 -4.10 -7.11
N GLU A 174 4.10 -4.65 -8.09
CA GLU A 174 3.86 -4.02 -9.38
C GLU A 174 2.38 -3.66 -9.53
N VAL A 175 2.10 -2.40 -9.78
CA VAL A 175 0.75 -1.88 -10.05
C VAL A 175 0.70 -1.37 -11.48
N ARG A 176 -0.33 -1.77 -12.23
CA ARG A 176 -0.64 -1.28 -13.57
C ARG A 176 -1.96 -0.55 -13.55
N LEU A 177 -1.97 0.66 -14.08
CA LEU A 177 -3.18 1.48 -14.19
C LEU A 177 -3.35 1.95 -15.63
N PRO A 178 -4.56 1.89 -16.20
CA PRO A 178 -4.81 2.47 -17.52
C PRO A 178 -4.81 3.99 -17.41
N PHE A 179 -4.39 4.71 -18.48
CA PHE A 179 -4.54 6.18 -18.51
C PHE A 179 -5.99 6.61 -18.37
N THR A 180 -6.91 5.83 -18.96
CA THR A 180 -8.35 6.03 -18.84
C THR A 180 -9.01 4.69 -18.65
N PRO A 181 -9.74 4.47 -17.54
CA PRO A 181 -10.58 3.28 -17.35
C PRO A 181 -11.63 3.19 -18.47
N ARG A 182 -12.03 1.98 -18.84
CA ARG A 182 -13.07 1.74 -19.85
C ARG A 182 -14.46 1.75 -19.24
#